data_0d62a360818403a01e45ec2f0500a48d
#
_entry.id   0d62a360818403a01e45ec2f0500a48d
#
_cell.length_a   1.000
_cell.length_b   1.000
_cell.length_c   1.000
_cell.angle_alpha   90.00
_cell.angle_beta   90.00
_cell.angle_gamma   90.00
#
_symmetry.space_group_name_H-M   'P 1'
#
loop_
_entity.id
_entity.type
_entity.pdbx_description
1 polymer ?
#
loop_
_entity_poly.entity_id
_entity_poly.type
_entity_poly.pdbx_seq_one_letter_code
_entity_poly.pdbx_strand_id
1 'polypeptide(L)'
;APRRAWRLAAVSAAGLAYLASETVLKDALTADACRWCRPPGIDESIRDSLVWNDRAQADTLSNLTGYVAAPIVGIGITAIWAASNTASGESTFGRILDDTLPVAEAVAYSQLLVQAVKFSVGRQRPRVRFAQEPGQPGNDDNVSFFSGHSALTFALATSAGMVARRHGSRLEPMVWALGYGLAGTTAFLRVAADEHYATDVALGSAFGIAAGYLLPRLLDDFRRRHGLALLPASGGMTLAGAF
;
A
#
# COMPACT_ATOMS: atom_id res chain seq x y z
N ALA A 1 -7.64 17.61 18.71
CA ALA A 1 -8.26 18.03 17.43
C ALA A 1 -7.24 18.49 16.37
N PRO A 2 -6.32 19.47 16.60
CA PRO A 2 -5.41 20.02 15.56
C PRO A 2 -4.45 18.95 14.99
N ARG A 3 -3.97 18.03 15.82
CA ARG A 3 -3.08 16.94 15.38
C ARG A 3 -3.76 15.94 14.44
N ARG A 4 -5.05 15.62 14.66
CA ARG A 4 -5.81 14.75 13.75
C ARG A 4 -6.05 15.41 12.40
N ALA A 5 -6.39 16.70 12.38
CA ALA A 5 -6.63 17.43 11.14
C ALA A 5 -5.39 17.44 10.23
N TRP A 6 -4.20 17.69 10.80
CA TRP A 6 -2.93 17.60 10.06
C TRP A 6 -2.69 16.20 9.48
N ARG A 7 -2.87 15.14 10.28
CA ARG A 7 -2.70 13.75 9.82
C ARG A 7 -3.63 13.42 8.65
N LEU A 8 -4.91 13.78 8.79
CA LEU A 8 -5.90 13.61 7.72
C LEU A 8 -5.50 14.34 6.45
N ALA A 9 -5.10 15.61 6.56
CA ALA A 9 -4.65 16.41 5.42
C ALA A 9 -3.44 15.78 4.72
N ALA A 10 -2.45 15.33 5.49
CA ALA A 10 -1.24 14.70 4.95
C ALA A 10 -1.52 13.36 4.25
N VAL A 11 -2.35 12.50 4.85
CA VAL A 11 -2.76 11.23 4.24
C VAL A 11 -3.59 11.47 2.98
N SER A 12 -4.53 12.43 3.02
CA SER A 12 -5.33 12.79 1.84
C SER A 12 -4.46 13.33 0.71
N ALA A 13 -3.51 14.22 1.02
CA ALA A 13 -2.56 14.74 0.03
C ALA A 13 -1.70 13.62 -0.58
N ALA A 14 -1.21 12.69 0.24
CA ALA A 14 -0.45 11.53 -0.24
C ALA A 14 -1.30 10.60 -1.11
N GLY A 15 -2.54 10.33 -0.71
CA GLY A 15 -3.49 9.54 -1.51
C GLY A 15 -3.82 10.20 -2.85
N LEU A 16 -4.08 11.51 -2.86
CA LEU A 16 -4.33 12.26 -4.08
C LEU A 16 -3.10 12.29 -5.01
N ALA A 17 -1.91 12.45 -4.46
CA ALA A 17 -0.67 12.40 -5.24
C ALA A 17 -0.46 11.01 -5.85
N TYR A 18 -0.73 9.93 -5.09
CA TYR A 18 -0.72 8.57 -5.62
C TYR A 18 -1.71 8.39 -6.76
N LEU A 19 -2.97 8.80 -6.57
CA LEU A 19 -4.01 8.70 -7.60
C LEU A 19 -3.64 9.51 -8.85
N ALA A 20 -3.14 10.73 -8.69
CA ALA A 20 -2.69 11.56 -9.80
C ALA A 20 -1.54 10.88 -10.57
N SER A 21 -0.60 10.25 -9.88
CA SER A 21 0.52 9.52 -10.52
C SER A 21 0.08 8.26 -11.27
N GLU A 22 -1.02 7.61 -10.84
CA GLU A 22 -1.57 6.42 -11.51
C GLU A 22 -2.53 6.75 -12.66
N THR A 23 -3.07 7.95 -12.70
CA THR A 23 -4.10 8.32 -13.70
C THR A 23 -3.63 9.43 -14.63
N VAL A 24 -3.47 10.64 -14.12
CA VAL A 24 -3.24 11.85 -14.94
C VAL A 24 -1.78 11.96 -15.38
N LEU A 25 -0.84 11.59 -14.51
CA LEU A 25 0.60 11.77 -14.74
C LEU A 25 1.30 10.50 -15.23
N LYS A 26 0.60 9.38 -15.31
CA LYS A 26 1.19 8.07 -15.58
C LYS A 26 1.98 8.05 -16.89
N ASP A 27 1.40 8.57 -17.97
CA ASP A 27 2.05 8.63 -19.28
C ASP A 27 3.35 9.46 -19.27
N ALA A 28 3.33 10.58 -18.53
CA ALA A 28 4.50 11.46 -18.43
C ALA A 28 5.60 10.91 -17.51
N LEU A 29 5.25 10.04 -16.55
CA LEU A 29 6.18 9.49 -15.57
C LEU A 29 6.75 8.13 -15.96
N THR A 30 6.01 7.36 -16.76
CA THR A 30 6.44 6.03 -17.18
C THR A 30 7.51 6.13 -18.27
N ALA A 31 8.53 5.31 -18.19
CA ALA A 31 9.57 5.23 -19.20
C ALA A 31 9.01 4.64 -20.51
N ASP A 32 9.25 5.32 -21.65
CA ASP A 32 8.83 4.87 -22.99
C ASP A 32 9.44 3.51 -23.37
N ALA A 33 10.63 3.23 -22.87
CA ALA A 33 11.33 1.96 -23.07
C ALA A 33 11.76 1.38 -21.72
N CYS A 34 11.79 0.05 -21.64
CA CYS A 34 12.25 -0.61 -20.43
C CYS A 34 13.71 -0.27 -20.15
N ARG A 35 14.00 0.06 -18.88
CA ARG A 35 15.37 0.20 -18.35
C ARG A 35 15.90 -1.12 -17.81
N TRP A 36 15.00 -1.98 -17.34
CA TRP A 36 15.29 -3.33 -16.89
C TRP A 36 14.39 -4.32 -17.64
N CYS A 37 14.88 -4.79 -18.80
CA CYS A 37 14.11 -5.58 -19.76
C CYS A 37 14.24 -7.09 -19.56
N ARG A 38 15.34 -7.57 -18.92
CA ARG A 38 15.59 -9.00 -18.73
C ARG A 38 15.46 -9.35 -17.25
N PRO A 39 14.51 -10.23 -16.89
CA PRO A 39 14.40 -10.73 -15.52
C PRO A 39 15.57 -11.68 -15.18
N PRO A 40 15.89 -11.89 -13.89
CA PRO A 40 16.70 -13.03 -13.45
C PRO A 40 16.07 -14.37 -13.87
N GLY A 41 16.89 -15.39 -14.15
CA GLY A 41 16.38 -16.70 -14.59
C GLY A 41 15.42 -17.37 -13.61
N ILE A 42 15.56 -17.11 -12.31
CA ILE A 42 14.62 -17.58 -11.29
C ILE A 42 13.20 -17.04 -11.49
N ASP A 43 13.07 -15.79 -11.94
CA ASP A 43 11.76 -15.18 -12.22
C ASP A 43 11.07 -15.85 -13.40
N GLU A 44 11.83 -16.24 -14.45
CA GLU A 44 11.31 -16.96 -15.60
C GLU A 44 10.81 -18.36 -15.18
N SER A 45 11.62 -19.09 -14.43
CA SER A 45 11.27 -20.45 -13.96
C SER A 45 10.01 -20.46 -13.07
N ILE A 46 9.90 -19.50 -12.14
CA ILE A 46 8.74 -19.36 -11.26
C ILE A 46 7.50 -18.95 -12.06
N ARG A 47 7.65 -18.00 -13.00
CA ARG A 47 6.58 -17.56 -13.88
C ARG A 47 5.99 -18.75 -14.65
N ASP A 48 6.84 -19.53 -15.31
CA ASP A 48 6.39 -20.66 -16.14
C ASP A 48 5.64 -21.73 -15.34
N SER A 49 5.90 -21.81 -14.04
CA SER A 49 5.22 -22.74 -13.13
C SER A 49 3.90 -22.21 -12.56
N LEU A 50 3.73 -20.88 -12.46
CA LEU A 50 2.64 -20.27 -11.68
C LEU A 50 1.64 -19.47 -12.51
N VAL A 51 1.98 -19.06 -13.74
CA VAL A 51 1.07 -18.27 -14.59
C VAL A 51 -0.15 -19.10 -15.00
N TRP A 52 -1.32 -18.53 -14.81
CA TRP A 52 -2.57 -19.18 -15.17
C TRP A 52 -2.87 -19.03 -16.66
N ASN A 53 -3.61 -20.00 -17.22
CA ASN A 53 -4.14 -19.88 -18.56
C ASN A 53 -5.12 -18.69 -18.68
N ASP A 54 -5.97 -18.50 -17.68
CA ASP A 54 -6.85 -17.34 -17.57
C ASP A 54 -6.19 -16.27 -16.69
N ARG A 55 -5.30 -15.46 -17.30
CA ARG A 55 -4.60 -14.35 -16.64
C ARG A 55 -5.56 -13.24 -16.22
N ALA A 56 -6.63 -13.00 -16.98
CA ALA A 56 -7.61 -11.97 -16.69
C ALA A 56 -8.39 -12.32 -15.40
N GLN A 57 -8.73 -13.60 -15.19
CA GLN A 57 -9.32 -14.04 -13.95
C GLN A 57 -8.38 -13.83 -12.76
N ALA A 58 -7.09 -14.20 -12.89
CA ALA A 58 -6.11 -14.00 -11.83
C ALA A 58 -5.92 -12.51 -11.51
N ASP A 59 -5.89 -11.63 -12.52
CA ASP A 59 -5.82 -10.18 -12.32
C ASP A 59 -7.06 -9.65 -11.59
N THR A 60 -8.26 -10.03 -12.04
CA THR A 60 -9.52 -9.65 -11.38
C THR A 60 -9.55 -10.07 -9.91
N LEU A 61 -9.14 -11.29 -9.60
CA LEU A 61 -9.07 -11.80 -8.23
C LEU A 61 -8.00 -11.06 -7.41
N SER A 62 -6.86 -10.72 -8.02
CA SER A 62 -5.83 -9.94 -7.34
C SER A 62 -6.30 -8.52 -7.00
N ASN A 63 -7.07 -7.89 -7.88
CA ASN A 63 -7.68 -6.59 -7.67
C ASN A 63 -8.75 -6.65 -6.56
N LEU A 64 -9.60 -7.69 -6.56
CA LEU A 64 -10.60 -7.90 -5.52
C LEU A 64 -9.96 -8.14 -4.14
N THR A 65 -8.97 -9.02 -4.06
CA THR A 65 -8.29 -9.29 -2.78
C THR A 65 -7.46 -8.10 -2.30
N GLY A 66 -6.78 -7.39 -3.21
CA GLY A 66 -5.88 -6.27 -2.88
C GLY A 66 -6.61 -4.96 -2.58
N TYR A 67 -7.56 -4.56 -3.43
CA TYR A 67 -8.20 -3.24 -3.33
C TYR A 67 -9.55 -3.26 -2.59
N VAL A 68 -10.14 -4.43 -2.37
CA VAL A 68 -11.42 -4.54 -1.67
C VAL A 68 -11.29 -5.31 -0.36
N ALA A 69 -10.89 -6.59 -0.42
CA ALA A 69 -10.89 -7.43 0.76
C ALA A 69 -9.82 -7.00 1.79
N ALA A 70 -8.60 -6.69 1.38
CA ALA A 70 -7.53 -6.30 2.29
C ALA A 70 -7.81 -4.98 3.03
N PRO A 71 -8.30 -3.89 2.40
CA PRO A 71 -8.74 -2.69 3.11
C PRO A 71 -9.92 -2.93 4.07
N ILE A 72 -10.90 -3.76 3.68
CA ILE A 72 -12.03 -4.11 4.57
C ILE A 72 -11.51 -4.82 5.82
N VAL A 73 -10.61 -5.78 5.66
CA VAL A 73 -10.01 -6.49 6.80
C VAL A 73 -9.11 -5.56 7.62
N GLY A 74 -8.16 -4.85 6.99
CA GLY A 74 -7.18 -4.02 7.68
C GLY A 74 -7.80 -2.80 8.38
N ILE A 75 -8.59 -2.01 7.65
CA ILE A 75 -9.18 -0.78 8.17
C ILE A 75 -10.51 -1.08 8.87
N GLY A 76 -11.36 -1.94 8.27
CA GLY A 76 -12.70 -2.22 8.78
C GLY A 76 -12.66 -2.88 10.15
N ILE A 77 -11.87 -3.95 10.34
CA ILE A 77 -11.74 -4.61 11.65
C ILE A 77 -11.16 -3.64 12.68
N THR A 78 -10.17 -2.84 12.31
CA THR A 78 -9.58 -1.82 13.19
C THR A 78 -10.64 -0.80 13.62
N ALA A 79 -11.45 -0.30 12.70
CA ALA A 79 -12.51 0.66 13.00
C ALA A 79 -13.62 0.07 13.88
N ILE A 80 -14.06 -1.15 13.58
CA ILE A 80 -15.09 -1.85 14.39
C ILE A 80 -14.56 -2.08 15.81
N TRP A 81 -13.31 -2.52 15.94
CA TRP A 81 -12.70 -2.71 17.25
C TRP A 81 -12.62 -1.40 18.04
N ALA A 82 -12.16 -0.32 17.40
CA ALA A 82 -12.08 1.00 18.00
C ALA A 82 -13.45 1.50 18.50
N ALA A 83 -14.48 1.36 17.66
CA ALA A 83 -15.86 1.74 18.03
C ALA A 83 -16.40 0.95 19.22
N SER A 84 -16.12 -0.36 19.25
CA SER A 84 -16.60 -1.27 20.30
C SER A 84 -15.87 -1.11 21.65
N ASN A 85 -14.70 -0.47 21.66
CA ASN A 85 -13.87 -0.30 22.86
C ASN A 85 -13.66 1.18 23.23
N THR A 86 -14.57 2.06 22.81
CA THR A 86 -14.56 3.48 23.18
C THR A 86 -14.97 3.63 24.64
N ALA A 87 -14.16 4.34 25.45
CA ALA A 87 -14.46 4.59 26.84
C ALA A 87 -15.58 5.61 27.03
N SER A 88 -16.27 5.58 28.19
CA SER A 88 -17.29 6.54 28.53
C SER A 88 -16.72 7.97 28.54
N GLY A 89 -17.35 8.88 27.80
CA GLY A 89 -16.91 10.27 27.65
C GLY A 89 -15.90 10.52 26.51
N GLU A 90 -15.41 9.46 25.85
CA GLU A 90 -14.57 9.56 24.67
C GLU A 90 -15.41 9.63 23.39
N SER A 91 -14.94 10.38 22.39
CA SER A 91 -15.59 10.41 21.06
C SER A 91 -15.29 9.13 20.29
N THR A 92 -16.31 8.32 19.97
CA THR A 92 -16.18 7.12 19.13
C THR A 92 -15.50 7.42 17.81
N PHE A 93 -15.91 8.48 17.12
CA PHE A 93 -15.29 8.91 15.87
C PHE A 93 -13.81 9.29 16.06
N GLY A 94 -13.50 9.99 17.16
CA GLY A 94 -12.12 10.32 17.52
C GLY A 94 -11.27 9.07 17.72
N ARG A 95 -11.80 8.05 18.39
CA ARG A 95 -11.12 6.79 18.62
C ARG A 95 -10.90 6.01 17.32
N ILE A 96 -11.90 5.92 16.46
CA ILE A 96 -11.77 5.30 15.14
C ILE A 96 -10.64 5.97 14.34
N LEU A 97 -10.60 7.30 14.31
CA LEU A 97 -9.52 8.01 13.60
C LEU A 97 -8.14 7.73 14.18
N ASP A 98 -8.00 7.71 15.50
CA ASP A 98 -6.69 7.46 16.15
C ASP A 98 -6.14 6.06 15.85
N ASP A 99 -7.00 5.07 15.69
CA ASP A 99 -6.61 3.69 15.42
C ASP A 99 -6.48 3.39 13.92
N THR A 100 -7.26 4.05 13.05
CA THR A 100 -7.19 3.82 11.59
C THR A 100 -6.16 4.71 10.88
N LEU A 101 -5.88 5.93 11.38
CA LEU A 101 -4.90 6.82 10.77
C LEU A 101 -3.49 6.20 10.63
N PRO A 102 -2.93 5.49 11.62
CA PRO A 102 -1.63 4.83 11.44
C PRO A 102 -1.61 3.83 10.28
N VAL A 103 -2.73 3.13 10.06
CA VAL A 103 -2.89 2.19 8.95
C VAL A 103 -2.94 2.95 7.61
N ALA A 104 -3.75 3.99 7.54
CA ALA A 104 -3.88 4.82 6.34
C ALA A 104 -2.57 5.53 5.97
N GLU A 105 -1.82 6.02 6.96
CA GLU A 105 -0.50 6.61 6.78
C GLU A 105 0.52 5.61 6.22
N ALA A 106 0.57 4.41 6.81
CA ALA A 106 1.46 3.36 6.33
C ALA A 106 1.19 3.03 4.86
N VAL A 107 -0.07 2.92 4.48
CA VAL A 107 -0.49 2.64 3.11
C VAL A 107 -0.19 3.82 2.18
N ALA A 108 -0.68 5.02 2.47
CA ALA A 108 -0.57 6.15 1.57
C ALA A 108 0.90 6.50 1.25
N TYR A 109 1.75 6.55 2.27
CA TYR A 109 3.16 6.87 2.07
C TYR A 109 3.94 5.72 1.43
N SER A 110 3.62 4.46 1.76
CA SER A 110 4.24 3.33 1.08
C SER A 110 3.91 3.30 -0.41
N GLN A 111 2.67 3.59 -0.79
CA GLN A 111 2.27 3.62 -2.19
C GLN A 111 2.96 4.74 -2.98
N LEU A 112 3.16 5.93 -2.40
CA LEU A 112 3.97 6.98 -3.04
C LEU A 112 5.42 6.54 -3.28
N LEU A 113 6.03 5.86 -2.31
CA LEU A 113 7.39 5.33 -2.48
C LEU A 113 7.43 4.22 -3.54
N VAL A 114 6.41 3.35 -3.58
CA VAL A 114 6.27 2.35 -4.66
C VAL A 114 6.25 3.03 -6.03
N GLN A 115 5.48 4.10 -6.20
CA GLN A 115 5.42 4.83 -7.46
C GLN A 115 6.77 5.44 -7.85
N ALA A 116 7.44 6.09 -6.91
CA ALA A 116 8.78 6.63 -7.15
C ALA A 116 9.76 5.55 -7.64
N VAL A 117 9.71 4.35 -7.04
CA VAL A 117 10.55 3.23 -7.46
C VAL A 117 10.15 2.70 -8.83
N LYS A 118 8.85 2.49 -9.09
CA LYS A 118 8.35 1.99 -10.38
C LYS A 118 8.79 2.87 -11.55
N PHE A 119 8.54 4.18 -11.46
CA PHE A 119 8.91 5.12 -12.52
C PHE A 119 10.43 5.29 -12.67
N SER A 120 11.19 5.13 -11.58
CA SER A 120 12.66 5.20 -11.63
C SER A 120 13.29 3.94 -12.21
N VAL A 121 12.80 2.75 -11.84
CA VAL A 121 13.39 1.47 -12.26
C VAL A 121 13.01 1.11 -13.69
N GLY A 122 11.80 1.35 -14.14
CA GLY A 122 11.36 1.09 -15.50
C GLY A 122 11.47 -0.40 -15.89
N ARG A 123 11.07 -1.33 -14.99
CA ARG A 123 11.13 -2.77 -15.26
C ARG A 123 9.97 -3.22 -16.12
N GLN A 124 10.25 -3.92 -17.23
CA GLN A 124 9.24 -4.49 -18.11
C GLN A 124 8.42 -5.57 -17.42
N ARG A 125 7.10 -5.53 -17.58
CA ARG A 125 6.20 -6.58 -17.07
C ARG A 125 6.37 -7.91 -17.79
N PRO A 126 6.17 -9.05 -17.08
CA PRO A 126 6.28 -10.36 -17.69
C PRO A 126 5.29 -10.56 -18.85
N ARG A 127 4.03 -10.14 -18.72
CA ARG A 127 3.03 -10.22 -19.79
C ARG A 127 3.46 -9.55 -21.11
N VAL A 128 4.30 -8.52 -21.04
CA VAL A 128 4.84 -7.81 -22.22
C VAL A 128 6.07 -8.55 -22.75
N ARG A 129 6.97 -8.94 -21.84
CA ARG A 129 8.22 -9.63 -22.18
C ARG A 129 7.98 -10.97 -22.88
N PHE A 130 6.96 -11.71 -22.47
CA PHE A 130 6.64 -13.04 -22.97
C PHE A 130 5.39 -13.07 -23.84
N ALA A 131 4.97 -11.91 -24.37
CA ALA A 131 3.92 -11.86 -25.38
C ALA A 131 4.36 -12.57 -26.66
N GLN A 132 3.46 -13.34 -27.26
CA GLN A 132 3.72 -14.02 -28.55
C GLN A 132 3.83 -13.01 -29.70
N GLU A 133 3.01 -11.96 -29.64
CA GLU A 133 3.07 -10.84 -30.59
C GLU A 133 3.21 -9.52 -29.84
N PRO A 134 3.99 -8.57 -30.38
CA PRO A 134 4.08 -7.24 -29.78
C PRO A 134 2.71 -6.56 -29.79
N GLY A 135 2.20 -6.20 -28.62
CA GLY A 135 1.03 -5.34 -28.47
C GLY A 135 1.36 -3.87 -28.72
N GLN A 136 0.33 -3.03 -28.71
CA GLN A 136 0.56 -1.58 -28.65
C GLN A 136 1.21 -1.22 -27.32
N PRO A 137 2.27 -0.37 -27.32
CA PRO A 137 2.92 0.07 -26.09
C PRO A 137 1.91 0.73 -25.14
N GLY A 138 1.96 0.32 -23.88
CA GLY A 138 1.10 0.85 -22.81
C GLY A 138 1.90 1.50 -21.70
N ASN A 139 1.30 2.49 -21.04
CA ASN A 139 1.92 3.17 -19.89
C ASN A 139 2.13 2.27 -18.66
N ASP A 140 1.65 1.02 -18.72
CA ASP A 140 1.77 0.03 -17.66
C ASP A 140 2.87 -1.01 -17.93
N ASP A 141 3.48 -0.98 -19.10
CA ASP A 141 4.37 -2.02 -19.57
C ASP A 141 5.73 -2.05 -18.85
N ASN A 142 6.20 -0.89 -18.39
CA ASN A 142 7.52 -0.72 -17.79
C ASN A 142 7.47 -0.37 -16.29
N VAL A 143 6.40 -0.72 -15.57
CA VAL A 143 6.21 -0.40 -14.14
C VAL A 143 6.05 -1.67 -13.27
N SER A 144 6.78 -2.74 -13.63
CA SER A 144 6.70 -4.01 -12.90
C SER A 144 7.31 -3.94 -11.50
N PHE A 145 8.47 -3.31 -11.33
CA PHE A 145 9.25 -3.37 -10.09
C PHE A 145 8.96 -2.19 -9.16
N PHE A 146 8.63 -2.45 -7.93
CA PHE A 146 8.15 -3.70 -7.35
C PHE A 146 6.62 -3.68 -7.25
N SER A 147 6.01 -4.84 -6.92
CA SER A 147 4.56 -4.99 -6.91
C SER A 147 3.87 -4.05 -5.91
N GLY A 148 3.05 -3.12 -6.43
CA GLY A 148 2.26 -2.21 -5.61
C GLY A 148 1.14 -2.91 -4.83
N HIS A 149 0.47 -3.90 -5.43
CA HIS A 149 -0.54 -4.72 -4.75
C HIS A 149 0.05 -5.47 -3.55
N SER A 150 1.23 -6.08 -3.71
CA SER A 150 1.91 -6.77 -2.61
C SER A 150 2.31 -5.78 -1.51
N ALA A 151 2.92 -4.65 -1.87
CA ALA A 151 3.28 -3.62 -0.91
C ALA A 151 2.06 -3.09 -0.14
N LEU A 152 0.95 -2.82 -0.83
CA LEU A 152 -0.32 -2.37 -0.26
C LEU A 152 -0.85 -3.37 0.79
N THR A 153 -1.04 -4.62 0.37
CA THR A 153 -1.71 -5.62 1.21
C THR A 153 -0.87 -6.02 2.42
N PHE A 154 0.45 -6.13 2.26
CA PHE A 154 1.36 -6.38 3.38
C PHE A 154 1.50 -5.18 4.31
N ALA A 155 1.45 -3.94 3.82
CA ALA A 155 1.41 -2.75 4.67
C ALA A 155 0.11 -2.66 5.48
N LEU A 156 -1.04 -2.94 4.86
CA LEU A 156 -2.33 -3.05 5.54
C LEU A 156 -2.31 -4.10 6.65
N ALA A 157 -1.90 -5.33 6.32
CA ALA A 157 -1.84 -6.45 7.26
C ALA A 157 -0.95 -6.13 8.45
N THR A 158 0.26 -5.62 8.18
CA THR A 158 1.23 -5.33 9.24
C THR A 158 0.78 -4.18 10.12
N SER A 159 0.33 -3.07 9.55
CA SER A 159 -0.08 -1.91 10.35
C SER A 159 -1.35 -2.17 11.16
N ALA A 160 -2.34 -2.87 10.60
CA ALA A 160 -3.54 -3.26 11.34
C ALA A 160 -3.22 -4.26 12.47
N GLY A 161 -2.38 -5.26 12.20
CA GLY A 161 -1.90 -6.20 13.21
C GLY A 161 -1.16 -5.50 14.36
N MET A 162 -0.35 -4.49 14.04
CA MET A 162 0.35 -3.67 15.04
C MET A 162 -0.60 -2.82 15.88
N VAL A 163 -1.68 -2.29 15.30
CA VAL A 163 -2.73 -1.59 16.07
C VAL A 163 -3.44 -2.57 16.99
N ALA A 164 -3.86 -3.74 16.50
CA ALA A 164 -4.51 -4.77 17.31
C ALA A 164 -3.61 -5.20 18.49
N ARG A 165 -2.32 -5.42 18.23
CA ARG A 165 -1.33 -5.77 19.26
C ARG A 165 -1.14 -4.68 20.29
N ARG A 166 -1.04 -3.41 19.86
CA ARG A 166 -0.88 -2.25 20.75
C ARG A 166 -2.01 -2.16 21.79
N HIS A 167 -3.20 -2.56 21.41
CA HIS A 167 -4.39 -2.55 22.26
C HIS A 167 -4.62 -3.85 23.00
N GLY A 168 -3.77 -4.87 22.87
CA GLY A 168 -3.98 -6.19 23.46
C GLY A 168 -5.30 -6.84 23.02
N SER A 169 -5.70 -6.59 21.77
CA SER A 169 -6.96 -7.10 21.23
C SER A 169 -6.97 -8.63 21.20
N ARG A 170 -8.05 -9.24 21.67
CA ARG A 170 -8.26 -10.69 21.52
C ARG A 170 -8.36 -11.14 20.07
N LEU A 171 -8.64 -10.21 19.16
CA LEU A 171 -8.70 -10.44 17.71
C LEU A 171 -7.33 -10.33 17.02
N GLU A 172 -6.26 -9.98 17.75
CA GLU A 172 -4.90 -9.84 17.17
C GLU A 172 -4.50 -11.03 16.30
N PRO A 173 -4.59 -12.30 16.75
CA PRO A 173 -4.19 -13.45 15.93
C PRO A 173 -5.01 -13.57 14.64
N MET A 174 -6.30 -13.24 14.70
CA MET A 174 -7.18 -13.26 13.52
C MET A 174 -6.81 -12.14 12.53
N VAL A 175 -6.51 -10.93 13.01
CA VAL A 175 -6.08 -9.82 12.16
C VAL A 175 -4.81 -10.18 11.40
N TRP A 176 -3.83 -10.78 12.09
CA TRP A 176 -2.61 -11.28 11.47
C TRP A 176 -2.89 -12.37 10.43
N ALA A 177 -3.66 -13.39 10.81
CA ALA A 177 -3.94 -14.54 9.93
C ALA A 177 -4.71 -14.12 8.67
N LEU A 178 -5.79 -13.36 8.80
CA LEU A 178 -6.59 -12.88 7.67
C LEU A 178 -5.81 -11.86 6.83
N GLY A 179 -5.12 -10.94 7.48
CA GLY A 179 -4.32 -9.91 6.80
C GLY A 179 -3.22 -10.52 5.94
N TYR A 180 -2.37 -11.36 6.51
CA TYR A 180 -1.29 -12.01 5.76
C TYR A 180 -1.79 -13.09 4.80
N GLY A 181 -2.89 -13.76 5.11
CA GLY A 181 -3.55 -14.68 4.18
C GLY A 181 -4.01 -13.98 2.90
N LEU A 182 -4.70 -12.84 3.03
CA LEU A 182 -5.11 -12.02 1.89
C LEU A 182 -3.89 -11.44 1.15
N ALA A 183 -2.89 -10.94 1.88
CA ALA A 183 -1.69 -10.39 1.29
C ALA A 183 -0.92 -11.44 0.48
N GLY A 184 -0.75 -12.65 1.01
CA GLY A 184 -0.11 -13.77 0.31
C GLY A 184 -0.91 -14.22 -0.91
N THR A 185 -2.25 -14.30 -0.79
CA THR A 185 -3.13 -14.60 -1.92
C THR A 185 -3.02 -13.55 -3.03
N THR A 186 -3.08 -12.27 -2.67
CA THR A 186 -2.91 -11.18 -3.65
C THR A 186 -1.54 -11.27 -4.33
N ALA A 187 -0.47 -11.48 -3.55
CA ALA A 187 0.89 -11.61 -4.05
C ALA A 187 1.04 -12.77 -5.06
N PHE A 188 0.50 -13.93 -4.73
CA PHE A 188 0.46 -15.10 -5.63
C PHE A 188 -0.30 -14.78 -6.92
N LEU A 189 -1.49 -14.19 -6.80
CA LEU A 189 -2.33 -13.86 -7.95
C LEU A 189 -1.66 -12.85 -8.90
N ARG A 190 -0.79 -11.96 -8.42
CA ARG A 190 -0.04 -11.03 -9.28
C ARG A 190 0.98 -11.74 -10.16
N VAL A 191 1.57 -12.85 -9.68
CA VAL A 191 2.42 -13.72 -10.51
C VAL A 191 1.55 -14.56 -11.46
N ALA A 192 0.46 -15.14 -10.96
CA ALA A 192 -0.48 -15.92 -11.75
C ALA A 192 -1.12 -15.14 -12.93
N ALA A 193 -1.32 -13.84 -12.72
CA ALA A 193 -1.83 -12.90 -13.73
C ALA A 193 -0.77 -12.46 -14.77
N ASP A 194 0.48 -12.89 -14.63
CA ASP A 194 1.59 -12.47 -15.49
C ASP A 194 1.88 -10.94 -15.42
N GLU A 195 1.48 -10.29 -14.32
CA GLU A 195 1.63 -8.85 -14.11
C GLU A 195 2.94 -8.47 -13.41
N HIS A 196 3.45 -9.37 -12.55
CA HIS A 196 4.66 -9.18 -11.78
C HIS A 196 5.50 -10.45 -11.73
N TYR A 197 6.81 -10.28 -11.68
CA TYR A 197 7.74 -11.36 -11.38
C TYR A 197 7.72 -11.71 -9.89
N ALA A 198 8.21 -12.92 -9.57
CA ALA A 198 8.32 -13.35 -8.18
C ALA A 198 9.20 -12.41 -7.33
N THR A 199 10.28 -11.88 -7.89
CA THR A 199 11.14 -10.90 -7.21
C THR A 199 10.44 -9.57 -6.98
N ASP A 200 9.57 -9.10 -7.88
CA ASP A 200 8.76 -7.88 -7.69
C ASP A 200 7.82 -8.04 -6.51
N VAL A 201 7.18 -9.21 -6.43
CA VAL A 201 6.23 -9.57 -5.39
C VAL A 201 6.94 -9.73 -4.04
N ALA A 202 8.06 -10.45 -4.00
CA ALA A 202 8.84 -10.68 -2.77
C ALA A 202 9.34 -9.36 -2.17
N LEU A 203 9.92 -8.49 -3.01
CA LEU A 203 10.41 -7.19 -2.56
C LEU A 203 9.29 -6.22 -2.21
N GLY A 204 8.18 -6.23 -2.96
CA GLY A 204 6.97 -5.47 -2.62
C GLY A 204 6.39 -5.91 -1.26
N SER A 205 6.34 -7.22 -1.00
CA SER A 205 5.89 -7.77 0.29
C SER A 205 6.79 -7.36 1.44
N ALA A 206 8.10 -7.52 1.29
CA ALA A 206 9.09 -7.13 2.30
C ALA A 206 9.02 -5.62 2.59
N PHE A 207 8.91 -4.80 1.53
CA PHE A 207 8.72 -3.35 1.67
C PHE A 207 7.40 -3.01 2.37
N GLY A 208 6.29 -3.66 2.03
CA GLY A 208 5.00 -3.47 2.68
C GLY A 208 5.04 -3.80 4.18
N ILE A 209 5.68 -4.93 4.55
CA ILE A 209 5.90 -5.30 5.96
C ILE A 209 6.71 -4.21 6.67
N ALA A 210 7.83 -3.80 6.08
CA ALA A 210 8.69 -2.77 6.67
C ALA A 210 7.94 -1.43 6.82
N ALA A 211 7.21 -1.01 5.80
CA ALA A 211 6.42 0.22 5.82
C ALA A 211 5.31 0.18 6.89
N GLY A 212 4.53 -0.92 6.94
CA GLY A 212 3.47 -1.11 7.93
C GLY A 212 3.98 -1.11 9.37
N TYR A 213 5.21 -1.58 9.59
CA TYR A 213 5.85 -1.59 10.90
C TYR A 213 6.54 -0.28 11.26
N LEU A 214 7.32 0.30 10.34
CA LEU A 214 8.21 1.42 10.62
C LEU A 214 7.51 2.79 10.47
N LEU A 215 6.73 3.00 9.40
CA LEU A 215 6.17 4.33 9.12
C LEU A 215 5.32 4.89 10.25
N PRO A 216 4.37 4.15 10.86
CA PRO A 216 3.60 4.69 11.98
C PRO A 216 4.49 5.13 13.16
N ARG A 217 5.54 4.37 13.46
CA ARG A 217 6.48 4.67 14.54
C ARG A 217 7.33 5.90 14.25
N LEU A 218 7.95 5.93 13.07
CA LEU A 218 8.80 7.06 12.66
C LEU A 218 8.01 8.36 12.60
N LEU A 219 6.78 8.31 12.09
CA LEU A 219 5.91 9.48 12.03
C LEU A 219 5.46 9.94 13.42
N ASP A 220 5.15 9.02 14.32
CA ASP A 220 4.78 9.38 15.70
C ASP A 220 5.97 9.97 16.46
N ASP A 221 7.17 9.40 16.30
CA ASP A 221 8.39 9.94 16.92
C ASP A 221 8.76 11.31 16.35
N PHE A 222 8.67 11.48 15.03
CA PHE A 222 8.89 12.77 14.38
C PHE A 222 7.91 13.83 14.90
N ARG A 223 6.63 13.51 14.98
CA ARG A 223 5.60 14.43 15.49
C ARG A 223 5.81 14.80 16.95
N ARG A 224 6.24 13.84 17.78
CA ARG A 224 6.55 14.13 19.21
C ARG A 224 7.71 15.09 19.35
N ARG A 225 8.75 14.91 18.55
CA ARG A 225 9.95 15.77 18.58
C ARG A 225 9.66 17.18 18.11
N HIS A 226 8.85 17.34 17.06
CA HIS A 226 8.60 18.63 16.41
C HIS A 226 7.29 19.30 16.80
N GLY A 227 6.47 18.70 17.63
CA GLY A 227 5.21 19.28 18.13
C GLY A 227 4.22 19.68 17.03
N LEU A 228 4.23 19.03 15.86
CA LEU A 228 3.47 19.43 14.68
C LEU A 228 1.97 19.49 14.93
N ALA A 229 1.35 20.62 14.62
CA ALA A 229 -0.08 20.85 14.70
C ALA A 229 -0.55 21.75 13.55
N LEU A 230 -1.76 21.52 13.07
CA LEU A 230 -2.45 22.40 12.14
C LEU A 230 -3.32 23.36 12.95
N LEU A 231 -3.05 24.65 12.85
CA LEU A 231 -3.74 25.70 13.60
C LEU A 231 -4.54 26.58 12.63
N PRO A 232 -5.74 27.03 13.02
CA PRO A 232 -6.49 28.04 12.26
C PRO A 232 -5.67 29.35 12.17
N ALA A 233 -5.67 29.95 10.98
CA ALA A 233 -5.07 31.26 10.72
C ALA A 233 -6.03 32.14 9.94
N SER A 234 -5.80 33.45 9.91
CA SER A 234 -6.72 34.45 9.33
C SER A 234 -6.99 34.32 7.82
N GLY A 235 -6.31 33.40 7.13
CA GLY A 235 -6.52 33.11 5.70
C GLY A 235 -6.57 31.62 5.38
N GLY A 236 -6.75 30.76 6.38
CA GLY A 236 -6.73 29.29 6.19
C GLY A 236 -6.18 28.53 7.39
N MET A 237 -5.29 27.58 7.13
CA MET A 237 -4.66 26.75 8.15
C MET A 237 -3.13 26.90 8.08
N THR A 238 -2.50 27.03 9.23
CA THR A 238 -1.04 27.12 9.35
C THR A 238 -0.49 25.86 10.02
N LEU A 239 0.60 25.31 9.47
CA LEU A 239 1.36 24.26 10.11
C LEU A 239 2.30 24.90 11.15
N ALA A 240 2.08 24.57 12.42
CA ALA A 240 2.94 25.00 13.54
C ALA A 240 3.77 23.81 14.04
N GLY A 241 5.02 24.08 14.42
CA GLY A 241 5.95 23.08 14.96
C GLY A 241 7.26 23.73 15.39
N ALA A 242 8.04 23.01 16.20
CA ALA A 242 9.43 23.36 16.49
C ALA A 242 10.34 22.56 15.53
N PHE A 243 11.25 23.24 14.83
CA PHE A 243 12.19 22.66 13.88
C PHE A 243 13.62 22.85 14.37
#